data_4bad202e9118510d86a705877a568b30
#
_entry.id   4bad202e9118510d86a705877a568b30
#
_cell.length_a   1.000
_cell.length_b   1.000
_cell.length_c   1.000
_cell.angle_alpha   90.00
_cell.angle_beta   90.00
_cell.angle_gamma   90.00
#
_symmetry.space_group_name_H-M   'P 1'
#
loop_
_entity.id
_entity.type
_entity.pdbx_description
1 polymer ?
#
loop_
_entity_poly.entity_id
_entity_poly.type
_entity_poly.pdbx_seq_one_letter_code
_entity_poly.pdbx_strand_id
1 'polypeptide(L)'
;CALNRYLDLSRDDFSVRGKGDKIRVVFLSPAAKEAIKAYEKKRGDVEEALFISTSNTRLTPRSIERLVKQYAIKAGITRKVTPHVIRHCLHPDTRIFTNPGITSAQALLKDKKEKILSFDWGTNKIIRNNISRYETHKTDLLLSLWADGRELICTPYHTLFTLTNKGLTPIQAQQLSIGDYVAGVKQVDYVFPKAGAYSPEFWRLVGYIIGDGTLSEARRGVIINDKDRAHLEFYSKIVQKVLKKTPTITPLKSGNGYALNVYDVKFLKVLRNLGITQKSPERRVPVALLQDTRESMAAFIAGLYDAEGNNGTIKMFSTSKELLKDVQMLMLRLSIESVLLKRDRVVRLPQGKHLQHRIYVLHVTTPPNRERFSREIPTLKIKTNTKKTWQRLDEALPTQQLFQALYPRILKEKGFSHLLGEKYGVRYLKRYTKICSTPGLLNSFILCCKEKKIKTPEVEELKKVLFLSNVRWLRVKRIEKIEKPNQSVYDFTVEPSHNFITDGFMSHNSFATDLLENGADLRSVQALLGHQNIATTQVYTHVTDKHLRDIHQRFHGKKRK
;
A
#
# COMPACT_ATOMS: atom_id res chain seq x y z
N CYS A 1 -19.13 -3.38 -30.13
CA CYS A 1 -20.15 -3.16 -31.18
C CYS A 1 -20.15 -4.24 -32.27
N ALA A 2 -19.69 -5.46 -31.95
CA ALA A 2 -19.69 -6.59 -32.90
C ALA A 2 -21.01 -7.38 -32.87
N LEU A 3 -22.03 -6.94 -32.13
CA LEU A 3 -23.28 -7.65 -31.97
C LEU A 3 -24.24 -7.33 -33.09
N ASN A 4 -24.87 -8.37 -33.61
CA ASN A 4 -25.93 -8.28 -34.62
C ASN A 4 -27.31 -8.51 -33.99
N ARG A 5 -28.34 -8.03 -34.64
CA ARG A 5 -29.75 -8.04 -34.26
C ARG A 5 -30.33 -9.45 -34.03
N TYR A 6 -29.74 -10.45 -34.68
CA TYR A 6 -30.17 -11.85 -34.59
C TYR A 6 -29.60 -12.59 -33.37
N LEU A 7 -29.37 -11.85 -32.27
CA LEU A 7 -28.92 -12.45 -31.04
C LEU A 7 -30.04 -13.30 -30.43
N ASP A 8 -29.75 -14.56 -30.13
CA ASP A 8 -30.70 -15.42 -29.44
C ASP A 8 -30.81 -15.03 -27.96
N LEU A 9 -31.83 -14.25 -27.64
CA LEU A 9 -32.11 -13.75 -26.25
C LEU A 9 -32.77 -14.82 -25.35
N SER A 10 -33.05 -16.04 -25.88
CA SER A 10 -33.47 -17.16 -25.05
C SER A 10 -32.32 -17.71 -24.23
N ARG A 11 -31.09 -17.60 -24.73
CA ARG A 11 -29.86 -17.99 -24.06
C ARG A 11 -29.34 -16.86 -23.15
N ASP A 12 -28.65 -17.27 -22.12
CA ASP A 12 -28.01 -16.32 -21.18
C ASP A 12 -26.61 -15.89 -21.66
N ASP A 13 -26.08 -16.53 -22.70
CA ASP A 13 -24.76 -16.31 -23.23
C ASP A 13 -24.73 -16.23 -24.76
N PHE A 14 -23.75 -15.50 -25.29
CA PHE A 14 -23.43 -15.45 -26.71
C PHE A 14 -21.95 -15.15 -26.92
N SER A 15 -21.43 -15.50 -28.10
CA SER A 15 -20.03 -15.30 -28.46
C SER A 15 -19.83 -14.07 -29.32
N VAL A 16 -18.81 -13.26 -29.01
CA VAL A 16 -18.40 -12.11 -29.83
C VAL A 16 -16.95 -12.24 -30.26
N ARG A 17 -16.63 -11.88 -31.49
CA ARG A 17 -15.27 -11.67 -31.95
C ARG A 17 -14.75 -10.33 -31.50
N GLY A 18 -13.67 -10.35 -30.73
CA GLY A 18 -13.01 -9.15 -30.18
C GLY A 18 -11.71 -8.82 -30.90
N LYS A 19 -10.97 -7.86 -30.35
CA LYS A 19 -9.66 -7.42 -30.86
C LYS A 19 -8.68 -8.61 -30.96
N GLY A 20 -8.05 -8.78 -32.12
CA GLY A 20 -7.12 -9.90 -32.41
C GLY A 20 -7.83 -11.20 -32.77
N ASP A 21 -9.05 -11.11 -33.34
CA ASP A 21 -9.88 -12.24 -33.81
C ASP A 21 -10.21 -13.30 -32.74
N LYS A 22 -10.15 -12.92 -31.47
CA LYS A 22 -10.46 -13.81 -30.35
C LYS A 22 -11.95 -13.85 -30.06
N ILE A 23 -12.50 -15.06 -29.99
CA ILE A 23 -13.90 -15.31 -29.60
C ILE A 23 -13.99 -15.13 -28.06
N ARG A 24 -14.98 -14.33 -27.62
CA ARG A 24 -15.29 -14.10 -26.20
C ARG A 24 -16.77 -14.41 -25.98
N VAL A 25 -17.04 -15.12 -24.88
CA VAL A 25 -18.42 -15.36 -24.44
C VAL A 25 -18.84 -14.18 -23.56
N VAL A 26 -20.03 -13.65 -23.81
CA VAL A 26 -20.66 -12.55 -23.08
C VAL A 26 -21.99 -13.04 -22.53
N PHE A 27 -22.29 -12.69 -21.28
CA PHE A 27 -23.53 -13.06 -20.61
C PHE A 27 -24.44 -11.85 -20.48
N LEU A 28 -25.74 -12.07 -20.65
CA LEU A 28 -26.78 -11.06 -20.48
C LEU A 28 -27.55 -11.32 -19.18
N SER A 29 -27.63 -10.30 -18.32
CA SER A 29 -28.54 -10.34 -17.18
C SER A 29 -30.00 -10.30 -17.66
N PRO A 30 -30.99 -10.81 -16.89
CA PRO A 30 -32.41 -10.70 -17.23
C PRO A 30 -32.83 -9.25 -17.54
N ALA A 31 -32.38 -8.29 -16.75
CA ALA A 31 -32.66 -6.88 -16.98
C ALA A 31 -32.06 -6.35 -18.30
N ALA A 32 -30.85 -6.82 -18.69
CA ALA A 32 -30.25 -6.46 -19.97
C ALA A 32 -31.02 -7.04 -21.15
N LYS A 33 -31.50 -8.29 -21.04
CA LYS A 33 -32.34 -8.92 -22.06
C LYS A 33 -33.66 -8.18 -22.28
N GLU A 34 -34.32 -7.78 -21.17
CA GLU A 34 -35.56 -6.99 -21.25
C GLU A 34 -35.31 -5.63 -21.89
N ALA A 35 -34.21 -4.96 -21.52
CA ALA A 35 -33.85 -3.68 -22.11
C ALA A 35 -33.56 -3.80 -23.63
N ILE A 36 -32.88 -4.88 -24.06
CA ILE A 36 -32.63 -5.15 -25.47
C ILE A 36 -33.95 -5.43 -26.22
N LYS A 37 -34.84 -6.24 -25.67
CA LYS A 37 -36.17 -6.51 -26.28
C LYS A 37 -36.99 -5.24 -26.40
N ALA A 38 -36.99 -4.40 -25.38
CA ALA A 38 -37.70 -3.12 -25.40
C ALA A 38 -37.09 -2.13 -26.41
N TYR A 39 -35.78 -2.15 -26.58
CA TYR A 39 -35.07 -1.37 -27.59
C TYR A 39 -35.42 -1.84 -29.00
N GLU A 40 -35.35 -3.15 -29.26
CA GLU A 40 -35.68 -3.74 -30.58
C GLU A 40 -37.12 -3.45 -31.00
N LYS A 41 -38.09 -3.51 -30.10
CA LYS A 41 -39.48 -3.14 -30.36
C LYS A 41 -39.68 -1.69 -30.82
N LYS A 42 -38.77 -0.79 -30.45
CA LYS A 42 -38.82 0.62 -30.85
C LYS A 42 -38.05 0.94 -32.12
N ARG A 43 -37.35 -0.06 -32.69
CA ARG A 43 -36.58 0.12 -33.93
C ARG A 43 -37.47 -0.03 -35.13
N GLY A 44 -37.34 0.91 -36.08
CA GLY A 44 -38.01 0.88 -37.38
C GLY A 44 -37.06 0.74 -38.58
N ASP A 45 -35.77 0.41 -38.33
CA ASP A 45 -34.72 0.29 -39.36
C ASP A 45 -34.40 -1.16 -39.72
N VAL A 46 -33.64 -1.38 -40.81
CA VAL A 46 -33.23 -2.67 -41.32
C VAL A 46 -31.75 -3.02 -41.07
N GLU A 47 -31.03 -2.19 -40.29
CA GLU A 47 -29.61 -2.38 -40.01
C GLU A 47 -29.37 -3.66 -39.17
N GLU A 48 -28.40 -4.48 -39.59
CA GLU A 48 -28.07 -5.73 -38.90
C GLU A 48 -27.43 -5.54 -37.51
N ALA A 49 -26.86 -4.38 -37.25
CA ALA A 49 -26.21 -4.11 -35.97
C ALA A 49 -27.24 -4.09 -34.83
N LEU A 50 -26.98 -4.75 -33.71
CA LEU A 50 -27.86 -4.72 -32.53
C LEU A 50 -28.06 -3.29 -32.01
N PHE A 51 -26.98 -2.50 -31.95
CA PHE A 51 -27.06 -1.10 -31.50
C PHE A 51 -26.62 -0.16 -32.63
N ILE A 52 -27.47 0.81 -32.93
CA ILE A 52 -27.26 1.79 -33.99
C ILE A 52 -27.08 3.21 -33.43
N SER A 53 -26.42 4.05 -34.23
CA SER A 53 -26.30 5.48 -34.03
C SER A 53 -27.58 6.21 -34.44
N THR A 54 -27.67 7.49 -34.20
CA THR A 54 -28.74 8.37 -34.70
C THR A 54 -28.79 8.46 -36.24
N SER A 55 -27.72 8.08 -36.92
CA SER A 55 -27.61 7.99 -38.37
C SER A 55 -27.88 6.57 -38.92
N ASN A 56 -28.52 5.72 -38.13
CA ASN A 56 -28.86 4.31 -38.48
C ASN A 56 -27.67 3.46 -38.90
N THR A 57 -26.49 3.73 -38.38
CA THR A 57 -25.28 2.93 -38.62
C THR A 57 -24.80 2.28 -37.33
N ARG A 58 -24.06 1.18 -37.44
CA ARG A 58 -23.47 0.46 -36.31
C ARG A 58 -22.71 1.40 -35.38
N LEU A 59 -22.96 1.32 -34.05
CA LEU A 59 -22.22 2.09 -33.06
C LEU A 59 -20.73 1.76 -33.08
N THR A 60 -19.90 2.79 -33.18
CA THR A 60 -18.46 2.68 -33.07
C THR A 60 -18.00 2.72 -31.60
N PRO A 61 -16.78 2.24 -31.27
CA PRO A 61 -16.23 2.42 -29.93
C PRO A 61 -16.24 3.89 -29.46
N ARG A 62 -15.95 4.83 -30.38
CA ARG A 62 -16.02 6.27 -30.10
C ARG A 62 -17.43 6.76 -29.78
N SER A 63 -18.45 6.16 -30.39
CA SER A 63 -19.85 6.49 -30.09
C SER A 63 -20.22 6.06 -28.68
N ILE A 64 -19.75 4.89 -28.23
CA ILE A 64 -19.94 4.40 -26.85
C ILE A 64 -19.20 5.27 -25.83
N GLU A 65 -17.97 5.68 -26.12
CA GLU A 65 -17.23 6.62 -25.27
C GLU A 65 -17.98 7.95 -25.11
N ARG A 66 -18.58 8.43 -26.19
CA ARG A 66 -19.38 9.66 -26.20
C ARG A 66 -20.67 9.50 -25.38
N LEU A 67 -21.36 8.37 -25.48
CA LEU A 67 -22.54 8.04 -24.68
C LEU A 67 -22.21 7.99 -23.18
N VAL A 68 -21.15 7.26 -22.82
CA VAL A 68 -20.69 7.19 -21.42
C VAL A 68 -20.39 8.60 -20.88
N LYS A 69 -19.74 9.46 -21.67
CA LYS A 69 -19.49 10.85 -21.31
C LYS A 69 -20.78 11.65 -21.10
N GLN A 70 -21.77 11.51 -22.00
CA GLN A 70 -23.05 12.21 -21.87
C GLN A 70 -23.81 11.78 -20.62
N TYR A 71 -23.88 10.50 -20.32
CA TYR A 71 -24.55 9.99 -19.13
C TYR A 71 -23.82 10.39 -17.84
N ALA A 72 -22.49 10.45 -17.85
CA ALA A 72 -21.70 10.97 -16.75
C ALA A 72 -22.04 12.45 -16.47
N ILE A 73 -22.13 13.28 -17.51
CA ILE A 73 -22.54 14.69 -17.40
C ILE A 73 -23.97 14.81 -16.85
N LYS A 74 -24.92 14.02 -17.38
CA LYS A 74 -26.32 13.99 -16.88
C LYS A 74 -26.43 13.54 -15.42
N ALA A 75 -25.52 12.69 -14.97
CA ALA A 75 -25.40 12.26 -13.57
C ALA A 75 -24.64 13.26 -12.67
N GLY A 76 -24.34 14.48 -13.15
CA GLY A 76 -23.60 15.49 -12.41
C GLY A 76 -22.10 15.19 -12.26
N ILE A 77 -21.57 14.21 -13.00
CA ILE A 77 -20.16 13.85 -12.98
C ILE A 77 -19.42 14.75 -13.97
N THR A 78 -18.80 15.82 -13.47
CA THR A 78 -18.11 16.84 -14.28
C THR A 78 -16.77 16.37 -14.89
N ARG A 79 -16.22 15.26 -14.43
CA ARG A 79 -14.92 14.71 -14.90
C ARG A 79 -15.10 13.81 -16.12
N LYS A 80 -14.01 13.69 -16.90
CA LYS A 80 -13.96 12.78 -18.07
C LYS A 80 -14.07 11.32 -17.61
N VAL A 81 -15.22 10.71 -17.82
CA VAL A 81 -15.46 9.29 -17.57
C VAL A 81 -15.20 8.53 -18.86
N THR A 82 -14.30 7.56 -18.80
CA THR A 82 -14.06 6.59 -19.89
C THR A 82 -14.16 5.18 -19.31
N PRO A 83 -14.47 4.14 -20.10
CA PRO A 83 -14.49 2.74 -19.63
C PRO A 83 -13.15 2.29 -19.01
N HIS A 84 -12.04 3.00 -19.31
CA HIS A 84 -10.71 2.74 -18.76
C HIS A 84 -10.43 3.47 -17.43
N VAL A 85 -11.24 4.47 -17.05
CA VAL A 85 -11.05 5.26 -15.80
C VAL A 85 -11.43 4.47 -14.55
N ILE A 86 -12.12 3.33 -14.71
CA ILE A 86 -12.63 2.50 -13.60
C ILE A 86 -11.61 1.41 -13.22
N ARG A 87 -10.29 1.70 -13.21
CA ARG A 87 -9.28 0.70 -12.89
C ARG A 87 -8.47 1.06 -11.64
N HIS A 88 -8.05 0.00 -10.93
CA HIS A 88 -7.36 0.04 -9.64
C HIS A 88 -5.86 0.30 -9.83
N CYS A 89 -5.44 1.55 -10.01
CA CYS A 89 -4.05 1.85 -10.38
C CYS A 89 -3.29 2.61 -9.29
N LEU A 90 -1.97 2.48 -9.35
CA LEU A 90 -0.99 3.05 -8.45
C LEU A 90 -0.15 4.13 -9.13
N HIS A 91 0.34 5.09 -8.37
CA HIS A 91 1.28 6.10 -8.84
C HIS A 91 2.62 5.44 -9.27
N PRO A 92 3.33 5.98 -10.28
CA PRO A 92 4.62 5.44 -10.76
C PRO A 92 5.64 5.17 -9.65
N ASP A 93 5.72 6.08 -8.69
CA ASP A 93 6.69 6.03 -7.59
C ASP A 93 6.23 5.23 -6.38
N THR A 94 5.04 4.60 -6.41
CA THR A 94 4.57 3.72 -5.33
C THR A 94 5.58 2.60 -5.11
N ARG A 95 6.01 2.40 -3.86
CA ARG A 95 6.95 1.35 -3.48
C ARG A 95 6.24 0.03 -3.37
N ILE A 96 6.71 -0.94 -4.13
CA ILE A 96 6.19 -2.31 -4.15
C ILE A 96 7.24 -3.22 -3.55
N PHE A 97 6.83 -4.03 -2.59
CA PHE A 97 7.71 -5.02 -1.98
C PHE A 97 7.82 -6.25 -2.88
N THR A 98 9.04 -6.53 -3.32
CA THR A 98 9.38 -7.62 -4.24
C THR A 98 10.38 -8.59 -3.61
N ASN A 99 10.80 -9.60 -4.32
CA ASN A 99 11.88 -10.49 -3.96
C ASN A 99 12.92 -10.59 -5.10
N PRO A 100 14.10 -10.01 -4.93
CA PRO A 100 14.60 -9.32 -3.73
C PRO A 100 14.12 -7.85 -3.67
N GLY A 101 13.87 -7.33 -2.49
CA GLY A 101 13.88 -5.91 -2.21
C GLY A 101 12.60 -5.13 -2.39
N ILE A 102 12.76 -3.88 -2.76
CA ILE A 102 11.69 -2.92 -3.01
C ILE A 102 11.95 -2.29 -4.38
N THR A 103 10.90 -2.12 -5.16
CA THR A 103 10.99 -1.43 -6.46
C THR A 103 9.85 -0.41 -6.59
N SER A 104 9.88 0.47 -7.59
CA SER A 104 8.73 1.33 -7.91
C SER A 104 7.77 0.63 -8.86
N ALA A 105 6.51 1.03 -8.84
CA ALA A 105 5.50 0.51 -9.77
C ALA A 105 5.92 0.67 -11.23
N GLN A 106 6.56 1.80 -11.57
CA GLN A 106 7.09 2.03 -12.91
C GLN A 106 8.27 1.12 -13.27
N ALA A 107 9.19 0.88 -12.33
CA ALA A 107 10.37 0.04 -12.58
C ALA A 107 9.96 -1.44 -12.69
N LEU A 108 8.99 -1.88 -11.91
CA LEU A 108 8.46 -3.25 -11.95
C LEU A 108 7.90 -3.63 -13.32
N LEU A 109 7.31 -2.69 -14.06
CA LEU A 109 6.84 -2.91 -15.42
C LEU A 109 7.99 -3.22 -16.40
N LYS A 110 9.17 -2.63 -16.18
CA LYS A 110 10.36 -2.87 -17.02
C LYS A 110 11.00 -4.22 -16.74
N ASP A 111 11.05 -4.62 -15.46
CA ASP A 111 11.59 -5.91 -15.04
C ASP A 111 10.47 -6.88 -14.63
N LYS A 112 9.94 -7.59 -15.65
CA LYS A 112 8.79 -8.50 -15.50
C LYS A 112 9.12 -9.82 -14.76
N LYS A 113 10.33 -10.02 -14.28
CA LYS A 113 10.78 -11.29 -13.66
C LYS A 113 10.68 -11.29 -12.13
N GLU A 114 10.42 -10.16 -11.51
CA GLU A 114 10.39 -10.06 -10.06
C GLU A 114 9.16 -10.73 -9.44
N LYS A 115 9.39 -11.41 -8.33
CA LYS A 115 8.33 -11.93 -7.47
C LYS A 115 7.87 -10.84 -6.53
N ILE A 116 6.57 -10.65 -6.43
CA ILE A 116 5.95 -9.68 -5.54
C ILE A 116 5.64 -10.31 -4.17
N LEU A 117 5.69 -9.51 -3.11
CA LEU A 117 5.25 -9.93 -1.79
C LEU A 117 3.75 -9.68 -1.61
N SER A 118 3.08 -10.72 -1.18
CA SER A 118 1.64 -10.79 -0.93
C SER A 118 1.38 -11.24 0.51
N PHE A 119 0.15 -11.12 0.96
CA PHE A 119 -0.26 -11.58 2.27
C PHE A 119 -1.25 -12.74 2.15
N ASP A 120 -0.95 -13.84 2.82
CA ASP A 120 -1.87 -14.97 2.94
C ASP A 120 -2.71 -14.83 4.22
N TRP A 121 -3.99 -14.54 4.03
CA TRP A 121 -4.95 -14.33 5.11
C TRP A 121 -5.23 -15.61 5.91
N GLY A 122 -5.06 -16.78 5.31
CA GLY A 122 -5.28 -18.09 5.95
C GLY A 122 -4.16 -18.47 6.91
N THR A 123 -2.91 -18.18 6.54
CA THR A 123 -1.74 -18.49 7.36
C THR A 123 -1.19 -17.30 8.15
N ASN A 124 -1.73 -16.10 7.93
CA ASN A 124 -1.25 -14.84 8.54
C ASN A 124 0.23 -14.57 8.26
N LYS A 125 0.70 -14.89 7.04
CA LYS A 125 2.10 -14.76 6.64
C LYS A 125 2.25 -14.00 5.35
N ILE A 126 3.42 -13.37 5.18
CA ILE A 126 3.84 -12.83 3.90
C ILE A 126 4.35 -13.98 3.03
N ILE A 127 3.85 -14.04 1.80
CA ILE A 127 4.18 -15.04 0.79
C ILE A 127 4.72 -14.36 -0.47
N ARG A 128 5.27 -15.15 -1.38
CA ARG A 128 5.82 -14.68 -2.67
C ARG A 128 4.95 -15.18 -3.79
N ASN A 129 4.51 -14.27 -4.63
CA ASN A 129 3.70 -14.59 -5.80
C ASN A 129 4.31 -14.00 -7.07
N ASN A 130 3.89 -14.53 -8.20
CA ASN A 130 4.24 -13.98 -9.50
C ASN A 130 3.20 -12.95 -9.93
N ILE A 131 3.62 -11.98 -10.73
CA ILE A 131 2.71 -11.07 -11.39
C ILE A 131 2.28 -11.73 -12.69
N SER A 132 0.99 -11.99 -12.85
CA SER A 132 0.43 -12.61 -14.05
C SER A 132 0.11 -11.61 -15.16
N ARG A 133 -0.12 -10.33 -14.78
CA ARG A 133 -0.46 -9.26 -15.72
C ARG A 133 0.07 -7.92 -15.26
N TYR A 134 0.49 -7.10 -16.24
CA TYR A 134 0.97 -5.73 -16.07
C TYR A 134 0.16 -4.81 -16.97
N GLU A 135 -0.36 -3.72 -16.42
CA GLU A 135 -1.10 -2.73 -17.18
C GLU A 135 -0.63 -1.31 -16.86
N THR A 136 -0.74 -0.43 -17.86
CA THR A 136 -0.47 1.00 -17.72
C THR A 136 -1.66 1.77 -18.25
N HIS A 137 -2.11 2.75 -17.47
CA HIS A 137 -3.22 3.61 -17.82
C HIS A 137 -2.86 5.07 -17.65
N LYS A 138 -3.79 5.95 -18.04
CA LYS A 138 -3.70 7.39 -17.82
C LYS A 138 -4.88 7.84 -16.97
N THR A 139 -4.62 8.76 -16.04
CA THR A 139 -5.64 9.36 -15.19
C THR A 139 -5.36 10.83 -14.96
N ASP A 140 -6.39 11.61 -14.73
CA ASP A 140 -6.28 13.03 -14.37
C ASP A 140 -6.46 13.23 -12.85
N LEU A 141 -6.88 12.17 -12.13
CA LEU A 141 -7.17 12.24 -10.70
C LEU A 141 -6.52 11.08 -9.95
N LEU A 142 -5.77 11.43 -8.91
CA LEU A 142 -5.26 10.52 -7.90
C LEU A 142 -5.73 10.95 -6.50
N LEU A 143 -5.69 10.03 -5.56
CA LEU A 143 -5.86 10.28 -4.13
C LEU A 143 -4.54 10.04 -3.42
N SER A 144 -4.15 10.97 -2.54
CA SER A 144 -3.10 10.77 -1.54
C SER A 144 -3.77 10.39 -0.22
N LEU A 145 -3.68 9.12 0.12
CA LEU A 145 -4.23 8.53 1.34
C LEU A 145 -3.15 8.47 2.41
N TRP A 146 -3.35 9.19 3.51
CA TRP A 146 -2.48 9.17 4.68
C TRP A 146 -3.12 8.39 5.81
N ALA A 147 -2.47 7.32 6.24
CA ALA A 147 -2.92 6.50 7.36
C ALA A 147 -1.75 6.16 8.30
N ASP A 148 -1.87 6.57 9.57
CA ASP A 148 -0.86 6.42 10.64
C ASP A 148 0.58 6.71 10.18
N GLY A 149 0.75 7.79 9.37
CA GLY A 149 2.04 8.27 8.89
C GLY A 149 2.64 7.46 7.73
N ARG A 150 1.85 6.67 7.04
CA ARG A 150 2.15 6.11 5.71
C ARG A 150 1.32 6.82 4.66
N GLU A 151 1.86 7.00 3.47
CA GLU A 151 1.16 7.61 2.34
C GLU A 151 1.10 6.64 1.18
N LEU A 152 -0.11 6.41 0.66
CA LEU A 152 -0.35 5.72 -0.60
C LEU A 152 -0.96 6.69 -1.60
N ILE A 153 -0.39 6.78 -2.81
CA ILE A 153 -0.97 7.55 -3.91
C ILE A 153 -1.53 6.58 -4.94
N CYS A 154 -2.83 6.63 -5.14
CA CYS A 154 -3.55 5.69 -6.00
C CYS A 154 -4.76 6.35 -6.69
N THR A 155 -5.36 5.64 -7.64
CA THR A 155 -6.64 6.06 -8.21
C THR A 155 -7.78 5.98 -7.18
N PRO A 156 -8.88 6.73 -7.33
CA PRO A 156 -10.04 6.67 -6.43
C PRO A 156 -10.62 5.27 -6.25
N TYR A 157 -10.52 4.45 -7.27
CA TYR A 157 -11.08 3.08 -7.31
C TYR A 157 -10.12 2.02 -6.77
N HIS A 158 -8.88 2.38 -6.46
CA HIS A 158 -7.90 1.43 -5.90
C HIS A 158 -8.44 0.81 -4.62
N THR A 159 -8.40 -0.52 -4.56
CA THR A 159 -9.01 -1.30 -3.48
C THR A 159 -7.99 -1.65 -2.40
N LEU A 160 -8.37 -1.43 -1.16
CA LEU A 160 -7.66 -1.77 0.06
C LEU A 160 -8.53 -2.72 0.90
N PHE A 161 -7.99 -3.22 2.00
CA PHE A 161 -8.77 -4.03 2.93
C PHE A 161 -9.11 -3.24 4.19
N THR A 162 -10.35 -3.38 4.64
CA THR A 162 -10.85 -2.82 5.91
C THR A 162 -11.55 -3.90 6.74
N LEU A 163 -11.88 -3.58 7.98
CA LEU A 163 -12.64 -4.45 8.86
C LEU A 163 -14.03 -3.87 9.10
N THR A 164 -15.06 -4.63 8.75
CA THR A 164 -16.47 -4.30 8.94
C THR A 164 -17.15 -5.30 9.88
N ASN A 165 -18.45 -5.16 10.08
CA ASN A 165 -19.26 -6.16 10.79
C ASN A 165 -19.37 -7.51 10.05
N LYS A 166 -18.98 -7.55 8.77
CA LYS A 166 -18.87 -8.77 7.95
C LYS A 166 -17.47 -9.40 7.98
N GLY A 167 -16.55 -8.85 8.79
CA GLY A 167 -15.15 -9.23 8.83
C GLY A 167 -14.28 -8.43 7.87
N LEU A 168 -13.19 -9.05 7.41
CA LEU A 168 -12.26 -8.45 6.44
C LEU A 168 -12.98 -8.22 5.10
N THR A 169 -12.99 -6.98 4.64
CA THR A 169 -13.76 -6.57 3.46
C THR A 169 -12.92 -5.65 2.57
N PRO A 170 -12.91 -5.85 1.24
CA PRO A 170 -12.30 -4.90 0.31
C PRO A 170 -13.09 -3.58 0.29
N ILE A 171 -12.37 -2.45 0.16
CA ILE A 171 -12.95 -1.10 0.11
C ILE A 171 -12.17 -0.23 -0.88
N GLN A 172 -12.87 0.52 -1.72
CA GLN A 172 -12.23 1.46 -2.63
C GLN A 172 -11.71 2.70 -1.88
N ALA A 173 -10.58 3.25 -2.30
CA ALA A 173 -9.96 4.40 -1.66
C ALA A 173 -10.89 5.62 -1.57
N GLN A 174 -11.77 5.83 -2.58
CA GLN A 174 -12.76 6.92 -2.58
C GLN A 174 -13.90 6.75 -1.57
N GLN A 175 -14.14 5.53 -1.09
CA GLN A 175 -15.19 5.23 -0.11
C GLN A 175 -14.69 5.41 1.34
N LEU A 176 -13.37 5.56 1.51
CA LEU A 176 -12.76 5.76 2.82
C LEU A 176 -13.06 7.16 3.35
N SER A 177 -13.26 7.23 4.65
CA SER A 177 -13.42 8.46 5.42
C SER A 177 -12.29 8.63 6.44
N ILE A 178 -12.06 9.87 6.89
CA ILE A 178 -11.13 10.12 8.00
C ILE A 178 -11.64 9.41 9.25
N GLY A 179 -10.77 8.60 9.84
CA GLY A 179 -11.11 7.78 11.00
C GLY A 179 -11.25 6.29 10.70
N ASP A 180 -11.50 5.91 9.45
CA ASP A 180 -11.54 4.51 9.01
C ASP A 180 -10.18 3.84 9.17
N TYR A 181 -10.17 2.51 9.13
CA TYR A 181 -8.96 1.71 9.24
C TYR A 181 -8.76 0.88 7.98
N VAL A 182 -7.51 0.82 7.52
CA VAL A 182 -7.11 -0.01 6.40
C VAL A 182 -5.96 -0.94 6.79
N ALA A 183 -5.91 -2.10 6.17
CA ALA A 183 -4.88 -3.10 6.45
C ALA A 183 -3.53 -2.66 5.87
N GLY A 184 -2.50 -2.78 6.68
CA GLY A 184 -1.10 -2.65 6.30
C GLY A 184 -0.26 -3.74 6.93
N VAL A 185 1.01 -3.82 6.58
CA VAL A 185 1.93 -4.79 7.18
C VAL A 185 2.55 -4.22 8.45
N LYS A 186 2.65 -5.08 9.48
CA LYS A 186 3.32 -4.76 10.74
C LYS A 186 4.84 -4.91 10.61
N GLN A 187 5.25 -5.96 9.93
CA GLN A 187 6.64 -6.27 9.60
C GLN A 187 6.68 -7.00 8.28
N VAL A 188 7.83 -6.96 7.62
CA VAL A 188 8.05 -7.72 6.40
C VAL A 188 9.20 -8.68 6.67
N ASP A 189 8.87 -9.88 7.19
CA ASP A 189 9.83 -10.96 7.31
C ASP A 189 10.25 -11.40 5.92
N TYR A 190 11.52 -11.25 5.62
CA TYR A 190 11.96 -11.30 4.26
C TYR A 190 13.37 -11.89 4.13
N VAL A 191 13.58 -12.65 3.06
CA VAL A 191 14.90 -13.15 2.71
C VAL A 191 15.68 -12.02 2.03
N PHE A 192 16.72 -11.55 2.69
CA PHE A 192 17.65 -10.59 2.11
C PHE A 192 18.62 -11.30 1.17
N PRO A 193 19.19 -10.61 0.16
CA PRO A 193 20.29 -11.13 -0.62
C PRO A 193 21.47 -11.50 0.27
N LYS A 194 22.20 -12.56 -0.09
CA LYS A 194 23.42 -12.99 0.64
C LYS A 194 24.60 -12.05 0.43
N ALA A 195 24.64 -11.35 -0.72
CA ALA A 195 25.67 -10.39 -1.05
C ALA A 195 25.03 -9.12 -1.61
N GLY A 196 25.58 -7.96 -1.28
CA GLY A 196 25.14 -6.65 -1.77
C GLY A 196 26.01 -6.15 -2.92
N ALA A 197 25.53 -5.07 -3.56
CA ALA A 197 26.28 -4.39 -4.62
C ALA A 197 27.53 -3.67 -4.09
N TYR A 198 27.47 -3.21 -2.84
CA TYR A 198 28.57 -2.52 -2.15
C TYR A 198 28.62 -2.96 -0.68
N SER A 199 29.76 -2.69 -0.01
CA SER A 199 29.91 -3.02 1.41
C SER A 199 28.99 -2.18 2.30
N PRO A 200 28.64 -2.65 3.51
CA PRO A 200 27.86 -1.87 4.48
C PRO A 200 28.53 -0.53 4.83
N GLU A 201 29.85 -0.49 4.91
CA GLU A 201 30.60 0.74 5.18
C GLU A 201 30.46 1.76 4.04
N PHE A 202 30.45 1.31 2.79
CA PHE A 202 30.17 2.16 1.64
C PHE A 202 28.77 2.78 1.78
N TRP A 203 27.77 1.97 2.07
CA TRP A 203 26.40 2.47 2.25
C TRP A 203 26.25 3.40 3.44
N ARG A 204 26.99 3.17 4.52
CA ARG A 204 27.03 4.10 5.67
C ARG A 204 27.58 5.47 5.26
N LEU A 205 28.66 5.49 4.49
CA LEU A 205 29.22 6.73 3.94
C LEU A 205 28.24 7.43 3.02
N VAL A 206 27.58 6.69 2.13
CA VAL A 206 26.55 7.23 1.21
C VAL A 206 25.38 7.83 1.99
N GLY A 207 24.89 7.18 3.04
CA GLY A 207 23.83 7.71 3.89
C GLY A 207 24.21 9.05 4.53
N TYR A 208 25.43 9.17 5.04
CA TYR A 208 25.94 10.40 5.64
C TYR A 208 26.11 11.52 4.59
N ILE A 209 26.57 11.17 3.38
CA ILE A 209 26.70 12.12 2.26
C ILE A 209 25.32 12.63 1.80
N ILE A 210 24.31 11.80 1.74
CA ILE A 210 22.95 12.23 1.38
C ILE A 210 22.40 13.24 2.40
N GLY A 211 22.71 13.11 3.68
CA GLY A 211 22.34 14.08 4.71
C GLY A 211 23.13 15.39 4.58
N ASP A 212 24.40 15.35 4.89
CA ASP A 212 25.25 16.54 5.08
C ASP A 212 26.34 16.72 4.02
N GLY A 213 26.39 15.85 2.99
CA GLY A 213 27.42 15.92 1.95
C GLY A 213 27.11 16.91 0.84
N THR A 214 28.16 17.52 0.32
CA THR A 214 28.15 18.37 -0.88
C THR A 214 29.03 17.75 -1.96
N LEU A 215 28.44 17.46 -3.14
CA LEU A 215 29.18 17.01 -4.32
C LEU A 215 29.81 18.23 -5.00
N SER A 216 31.12 18.31 -5.10
CA SER A 216 31.84 19.45 -5.66
C SER A 216 32.59 19.08 -6.92
N GLU A 217 32.15 19.61 -8.07
CA GLU A 217 32.84 19.46 -9.35
C GLU A 217 34.18 20.21 -9.34
N ALA A 218 34.16 21.44 -8.85
CA ALA A 218 35.33 22.30 -8.81
C ALA A 218 36.47 21.67 -8.00
N ARG A 219 36.11 20.95 -6.92
CA ARG A 219 37.07 20.24 -6.07
C ARG A 219 37.22 18.74 -6.42
N ARG A 220 36.51 18.29 -7.45
CA ARG A 220 36.54 16.90 -7.95
C ARG A 220 36.33 15.87 -6.83
N GLY A 221 35.33 16.09 -5.96
CA GLY A 221 35.11 15.22 -4.81
C GLY A 221 33.88 15.58 -3.98
N VAL A 222 33.89 15.10 -2.75
CA VAL A 222 32.79 15.27 -1.78
C VAL A 222 33.31 16.01 -0.56
N ILE A 223 32.52 16.95 -0.06
CA ILE A 223 32.78 17.68 1.17
C ILE A 223 31.65 17.37 2.12
N ILE A 224 31.96 16.96 3.35
CA ILE A 224 31.00 16.68 4.40
C ILE A 224 31.29 17.61 5.56
N ASN A 225 30.30 18.39 5.97
CA ASN A 225 30.43 19.34 7.08
C ASN A 225 29.75 18.79 8.33
N ASP A 226 30.42 18.83 9.46
CA ASP A 226 29.85 18.51 10.78
C ASP A 226 30.42 19.44 11.85
N LYS A 227 29.66 19.65 12.91
CA LYS A 227 30.12 20.38 14.10
C LYS A 227 31.01 19.51 14.99
N ASP A 228 30.78 18.19 14.95
CA ASP A 228 31.50 17.22 15.77
C ASP A 228 32.66 16.60 14.96
N ARG A 229 33.89 16.97 15.38
CA ARG A 229 35.11 16.43 14.78
C ARG A 229 35.24 14.91 14.92
N ALA A 230 34.78 14.34 16.05
CA ALA A 230 34.86 12.90 16.28
C ALA A 230 34.00 12.12 15.29
N HIS A 231 32.86 12.67 14.88
CA HIS A 231 32.06 12.09 13.80
C HIS A 231 32.86 12.03 12.50
N LEU A 232 33.50 13.14 12.12
CA LEU A 232 34.29 13.19 10.88
C LEU A 232 35.52 12.28 10.93
N GLU A 233 36.15 12.10 12.08
CA GLU A 233 37.25 11.15 12.28
C GLU A 233 36.77 9.69 12.09
N PHE A 234 35.58 9.37 12.59
CA PHE A 234 34.97 8.06 12.34
C PHE A 234 34.72 7.85 10.85
N TYR A 235 34.11 8.81 10.15
CA TYR A 235 33.86 8.72 8.71
C TYR A 235 35.13 8.78 7.87
N SER A 236 36.20 9.45 8.34
CA SER A 236 37.53 9.43 7.73
C SER A 236 38.07 7.99 7.66
N LYS A 237 37.96 7.21 8.74
CA LYS A 237 38.35 5.78 8.77
C LYS A 237 37.53 4.96 7.78
N ILE A 238 36.21 5.23 7.65
CA ILE A 238 35.36 4.57 6.65
C ILE A 238 35.84 4.90 5.23
N VAL A 239 36.14 6.16 4.93
CA VAL A 239 36.68 6.57 3.63
C VAL A 239 38.00 5.85 3.30
N GLN A 240 38.92 5.78 4.28
CA GLN A 240 40.18 5.02 4.13
C GLN A 240 39.93 3.55 3.82
N LYS A 241 38.99 2.91 4.54
CA LYS A 241 38.65 1.51 4.32
C LYS A 241 38.03 1.26 2.95
N VAL A 242 37.08 2.10 2.53
CA VAL A 242 36.26 1.92 1.31
C VAL A 242 37.00 2.38 0.05
N LEU A 243 37.62 3.56 0.10
CA LEU A 243 38.23 4.20 -1.07
C LEU A 243 39.74 4.01 -1.13
N LYS A 244 40.37 3.46 -0.08
CA LYS A 244 41.83 3.35 0.05
C LYS A 244 42.54 4.72 -0.11
N LYS A 245 41.90 5.80 0.35
CA LYS A 245 42.39 7.17 0.30
C LYS A 245 42.31 7.82 1.68
N THR A 246 43.25 8.69 1.98
CA THR A 246 43.26 9.47 3.22
C THR A 246 42.57 10.80 2.99
N PRO A 247 41.36 11.04 3.54
CA PRO A 247 40.70 12.32 3.46
C PRO A 247 41.33 13.31 4.43
N THR A 248 41.07 14.62 4.21
CA THR A 248 41.55 15.68 5.10
C THR A 248 40.40 16.30 5.88
N ILE A 249 40.62 16.57 7.16
CA ILE A 249 39.67 17.28 8.01
C ILE A 249 40.22 18.70 8.23
N THR A 250 39.44 19.70 7.81
CA THR A 250 39.81 21.12 7.94
C THR A 250 38.75 21.89 8.73
N PRO A 251 39.11 22.89 9.56
CA PRO A 251 38.12 23.75 10.19
C PRO A 251 37.37 24.59 9.16
N LEU A 252 36.09 24.84 9.40
CA LEU A 252 35.30 25.74 8.57
C LEU A 252 35.69 27.20 8.81
N LYS A 253 35.69 28.01 7.73
CA LYS A 253 35.99 29.44 7.82
C LYS A 253 35.06 30.22 8.75
N SER A 254 33.85 29.73 8.96
CA SER A 254 32.88 30.29 9.92
C SER A 254 33.18 30.02 11.38
N GLY A 255 34.20 29.24 11.70
CA GLY A 255 34.56 28.83 13.06
C GLY A 255 33.63 27.81 13.73
N ASN A 256 32.52 27.45 13.08
CA ASN A 256 31.46 26.59 13.63
C ASN A 256 31.46 25.18 13.05
N GLY A 257 32.58 24.44 13.16
CA GLY A 257 32.67 23.05 12.75
C GLY A 257 33.84 22.74 11.85
N TYR A 258 33.78 21.57 11.23
CA TYR A 258 34.85 21.01 10.42
C TYR A 258 34.29 20.48 9.08
N ALA A 259 35.17 20.36 8.09
CA ALA A 259 34.87 19.75 6.79
C ALA A 259 35.77 18.55 6.58
N LEU A 260 35.18 17.38 6.26
CA LEU A 260 35.87 16.22 5.73
C LEU A 260 35.90 16.32 4.21
N ASN A 261 37.11 16.43 3.64
CA ASN A 261 37.31 16.59 2.20
C ASN A 261 37.79 15.28 1.61
N VAL A 262 37.01 14.74 0.67
CA VAL A 262 37.28 13.48 -0.05
C VAL A 262 37.46 13.80 -1.53
N TYR A 263 38.71 13.91 -1.99
CA TYR A 263 39.02 14.23 -3.39
C TYR A 263 39.19 12.93 -4.19
N ASP A 264 38.11 12.52 -4.86
CA ASP A 264 38.08 11.32 -5.70
C ASP A 264 37.04 11.45 -6.82
N VAL A 265 37.53 11.59 -8.05
CA VAL A 265 36.69 11.69 -9.25
C VAL A 265 35.91 10.41 -9.52
N LYS A 266 36.55 9.24 -9.28
CA LYS A 266 35.89 7.95 -9.50
C LYS A 266 34.73 7.78 -8.53
N PHE A 267 34.94 8.10 -7.25
CA PHE A 267 33.90 8.07 -6.24
C PHE A 267 32.76 9.05 -6.54
N LEU A 268 33.07 10.29 -6.94
CA LEU A 268 32.08 11.26 -7.36
C LEU A 268 31.20 10.73 -8.50
N LYS A 269 31.82 10.08 -9.50
CA LYS A 269 31.11 9.43 -10.61
C LYS A 269 30.19 8.30 -10.13
N VAL A 270 30.66 7.47 -9.20
CA VAL A 270 29.82 6.40 -8.59
C VAL A 270 28.61 6.98 -7.88
N LEU A 271 28.78 8.04 -7.07
CA LEU A 271 27.66 8.68 -6.37
C LEU A 271 26.61 9.23 -7.34
N ARG A 272 27.03 9.80 -8.47
CA ARG A 272 26.12 10.26 -9.53
C ARG A 272 25.37 9.14 -10.20
N ASN A 273 26.07 8.05 -10.53
CA ASN A 273 25.43 6.87 -11.12
C ASN A 273 24.41 6.24 -10.16
N LEU A 274 24.60 6.40 -8.85
CA LEU A 274 23.63 6.03 -7.83
C LEU A 274 22.45 7.02 -7.72
N GLY A 275 22.42 8.10 -8.51
CA GLY A 275 21.36 9.09 -8.51
C GLY A 275 21.43 10.11 -7.35
N ILE A 276 22.59 10.24 -6.69
CA ILE A 276 22.73 11.19 -5.58
C ILE A 276 22.81 12.61 -6.13
N THR A 277 21.89 13.46 -5.69
CA THR A 277 21.74 14.86 -6.10
C THR A 277 22.04 15.83 -4.96
N GLN A 278 22.49 17.03 -5.30
CA GLN A 278 22.69 18.12 -4.34
C GLN A 278 21.36 18.79 -3.92
N LYS A 279 20.34 18.72 -4.76
CA LYS A 279 19.04 19.36 -4.48
C LYS A 279 18.31 18.59 -3.40
N SER A 280 18.28 19.13 -2.19
CA SER A 280 17.67 18.50 -1.02
C SER A 280 16.26 17.93 -1.26
N PRO A 281 15.32 18.65 -1.92
CA PRO A 281 13.97 18.09 -2.14
C PRO A 281 13.92 16.89 -3.10
N GLU A 282 14.93 16.71 -3.96
CA GLU A 282 15.00 15.65 -4.97
C GLU A 282 15.78 14.41 -4.47
N ARG A 283 16.34 14.47 -3.25
CA ARG A 283 17.10 13.35 -2.68
C ARG A 283 16.23 12.11 -2.53
N ARG A 284 16.81 10.95 -2.84
CA ARG A 284 16.19 9.62 -2.76
C ARG A 284 17.18 8.61 -2.19
N VAL A 285 16.65 7.50 -1.70
CA VAL A 285 17.47 6.30 -1.46
C VAL A 285 17.89 5.73 -2.79
N PRO A 286 19.19 5.41 -3.00
CA PRO A 286 19.64 4.75 -4.23
C PRO A 286 18.91 3.42 -4.48
N VAL A 287 18.49 3.20 -5.73
CA VAL A 287 17.70 2.00 -6.10
C VAL A 287 18.46 0.71 -5.76
N ALA A 288 19.80 0.69 -5.97
CA ALA A 288 20.62 -0.46 -5.63
C ALA A 288 20.53 -0.86 -4.15
N LEU A 289 20.39 0.10 -3.23
CA LEU A 289 20.22 -0.19 -1.80
C LEU A 289 18.85 -0.79 -1.47
N LEU A 290 17.80 -0.43 -2.21
CA LEU A 290 16.45 -0.98 -1.98
C LEU A 290 16.38 -2.51 -2.17
N GLN A 291 17.37 -3.08 -2.85
CA GLN A 291 17.49 -4.52 -3.13
C GLN A 291 18.74 -5.15 -2.50
N ASP A 292 19.39 -4.47 -1.56
CA ASP A 292 20.65 -4.87 -0.95
C ASP A 292 20.44 -5.70 0.36
N THR A 293 21.53 -6.04 1.03
CA THR A 293 21.54 -6.83 2.26
C THR A 293 20.94 -6.07 3.45
N ARG A 294 20.61 -6.81 4.50
CA ARG A 294 20.09 -6.23 5.76
C ARG A 294 21.10 -5.27 6.39
N GLU A 295 22.37 -5.69 6.40
CA GLU A 295 23.50 -4.94 6.97
C GLU A 295 23.73 -3.62 6.21
N SER A 296 23.64 -3.67 4.88
CA SER A 296 23.75 -2.49 4.01
C SER A 296 22.65 -1.47 4.28
N MET A 297 21.40 -1.94 4.42
CA MET A 297 20.26 -1.06 4.74
C MET A 297 20.41 -0.43 6.13
N ALA A 298 20.78 -1.21 7.14
CA ALA A 298 21.01 -0.72 8.49
C ALA A 298 22.17 0.30 8.54
N ALA A 299 23.25 0.04 7.83
CA ALA A 299 24.40 0.93 7.74
C ALA A 299 24.05 2.26 7.04
N PHE A 300 23.30 2.21 5.95
CA PHE A 300 22.82 3.42 5.26
C PHE A 300 21.93 4.27 6.18
N ILE A 301 20.95 3.66 6.85
CA ILE A 301 20.08 4.36 7.80
C ILE A 301 20.91 4.97 8.93
N ALA A 302 21.93 4.26 9.43
CA ALA A 302 22.84 4.78 10.45
C ALA A 302 23.57 6.03 9.96
N GLY A 303 24.12 6.00 8.74
CA GLY A 303 24.82 7.14 8.14
C GLY A 303 23.90 8.36 7.97
N LEU A 304 22.70 8.15 7.44
CA LEU A 304 21.72 9.21 7.27
C LEU A 304 21.25 9.77 8.63
N TYR A 305 21.10 8.89 9.63
CA TYR A 305 20.73 9.31 10.97
C TYR A 305 21.85 10.07 11.67
N ASP A 306 23.10 9.68 11.46
CA ASP A 306 24.28 10.41 11.98
C ASP A 306 24.32 11.85 11.41
N ALA A 307 23.87 12.06 10.16
CA ALA A 307 23.73 13.40 9.59
C ALA A 307 22.46 14.13 10.14
N GLU A 308 21.29 13.66 9.78
CA GLU A 308 20.00 14.34 9.92
C GLU A 308 19.20 13.95 11.19
N GLY A 309 19.72 13.03 12.00
CA GLY A 309 19.04 12.52 13.19
C GLY A 309 19.18 13.42 14.40
N ASN A 310 18.22 13.32 15.32
CA ASN A 310 18.17 14.07 16.58
C ASN A 310 18.69 13.21 17.75
N ASN A 311 19.51 13.80 18.62
CA ASN A 311 19.92 13.19 19.87
C ASN A 311 18.73 13.07 20.83
N GLY A 312 18.47 11.88 21.35
CA GLY A 312 17.46 11.60 22.39
C GLY A 312 16.05 11.24 21.91
N THR A 313 15.68 11.55 20.66
CA THR A 313 14.44 11.04 20.05
C THR A 313 14.76 10.51 18.67
N ILE A 314 14.24 9.33 18.32
CA ILE A 314 14.53 8.73 17.02
C ILE A 314 13.71 9.43 15.93
N LYS A 315 14.24 10.58 15.48
CA LYS A 315 13.66 11.43 14.42
C LYS A 315 14.72 11.75 13.38
N MET A 316 14.34 11.69 12.12
CA MET A 316 15.10 12.20 10.99
C MET A 316 14.32 13.33 10.30
N PHE A 317 15.01 14.34 9.83
CA PHE A 317 14.42 15.52 9.20
C PHE A 317 14.91 15.61 7.75
N SER A 318 14.03 15.95 6.82
CA SER A 318 14.41 16.22 5.43
C SER A 318 13.41 17.13 4.75
N THR A 319 13.85 17.90 3.76
CA THR A 319 12.98 18.58 2.80
C THR A 319 12.49 17.63 1.71
N SER A 320 13.14 16.47 1.52
CA SER A 320 12.68 15.42 0.62
C SER A 320 11.69 14.49 1.33
N LYS A 321 10.42 14.56 0.94
CA LYS A 321 9.39 13.60 1.34
C LYS A 321 9.74 12.19 0.89
N GLU A 322 10.18 12.08 -0.34
CA GLU A 322 10.40 10.79 -0.97
C GLU A 322 11.61 10.05 -0.38
N LEU A 323 12.67 10.77 0.01
CA LEU A 323 13.79 10.18 0.77
C LEU A 323 13.29 9.52 2.06
N LEU A 324 12.48 10.24 2.83
CA LEU A 324 11.99 9.71 4.11
C LEU A 324 10.95 8.60 3.93
N LYS A 325 10.17 8.60 2.83
CA LYS A 325 9.32 7.46 2.44
C LYS A 325 10.16 6.23 2.11
N ASP A 326 11.21 6.39 1.33
CA ASP A 326 12.12 5.29 1.01
C ASP A 326 12.75 4.71 2.29
N VAL A 327 13.25 5.57 3.19
CA VAL A 327 13.79 5.16 4.48
C VAL A 327 12.74 4.48 5.37
N GLN A 328 11.49 4.96 5.37
CA GLN A 328 10.37 4.31 6.06
C GLN A 328 10.17 2.87 5.58
N MET A 329 10.25 2.63 4.28
CA MET A 329 10.11 1.29 3.70
C MET A 329 11.32 0.40 4.02
N LEU A 330 12.55 0.96 4.04
CA LEU A 330 13.73 0.23 4.51
C LEU A 330 13.59 -0.17 5.99
N MET A 331 13.13 0.76 6.84
CA MET A 331 12.87 0.47 8.26
C MET A 331 11.83 -0.63 8.43
N LEU A 332 10.76 -0.60 7.63
CA LEU A 332 9.72 -1.63 7.69
C LEU A 332 10.27 -3.02 7.32
N ARG A 333 11.23 -3.10 6.39
CA ARG A 333 11.99 -4.34 6.09
C ARG A 333 12.85 -4.79 7.26
N LEU A 334 13.36 -3.89 8.06
CA LEU A 334 14.08 -4.19 9.30
C LEU A 334 13.13 -4.43 10.48
N SER A 335 11.84 -4.54 10.22
CA SER A 335 10.76 -4.70 11.21
C SER A 335 10.67 -3.52 12.20
N ILE A 336 11.02 -2.32 11.75
CA ILE A 336 10.94 -1.07 12.52
C ILE A 336 9.81 -0.22 11.95
N GLU A 337 8.74 -0.04 12.70
CA GLU A 337 7.67 0.87 12.32
C GLU A 337 8.05 2.32 12.61
N SER A 338 7.74 3.21 11.68
CA SER A 338 7.95 4.65 11.80
C SER A 338 6.78 5.43 11.21
N VAL A 339 6.66 6.69 11.61
CA VAL A 339 5.57 7.59 11.22
C VAL A 339 6.18 8.78 10.48
N LEU A 340 5.75 8.99 9.24
CA LEU A 340 6.12 10.16 8.45
C LEU A 340 5.14 11.30 8.75
N LEU A 341 5.68 12.44 9.16
CA LEU A 341 4.94 13.65 9.51
C LEU A 341 5.34 14.79 8.57
N LYS A 342 4.35 15.57 8.13
CA LYS A 342 4.55 16.81 7.40
C LYS A 342 4.52 17.97 8.40
N ARG A 343 5.49 18.87 8.36
CA ARG A 343 5.55 20.08 9.18
C ARG A 343 5.86 21.28 8.30
N ASP A 344 5.05 22.30 8.39
CA ASP A 344 5.34 23.60 7.80
C ASP A 344 6.08 24.44 8.87
N ARG A 345 7.28 24.93 8.54
CA ARG A 345 8.11 25.75 9.41
C ARG A 345 8.26 27.14 8.78
N VAL A 346 7.94 28.15 9.56
CA VAL A 346 8.22 29.54 9.18
C VAL A 346 9.62 29.89 9.64
N VAL A 347 10.51 30.21 8.72
CA VAL A 347 11.87 30.67 9.03
C VAL A 347 11.90 32.17 8.78
N ARG A 348 12.31 32.93 9.79
CA ARG A 348 12.53 34.38 9.66
C ARG A 348 13.94 34.59 9.11
N LEU A 349 14.00 35.16 7.92
CA LEU A 349 15.28 35.55 7.29
C LEU A 349 15.84 36.81 7.95
N PRO A 350 17.18 37.04 7.89
CA PRO A 350 17.82 38.24 8.46
C PRO A 350 17.24 39.56 7.95
N GLN A 351 16.64 39.55 6.77
CA GLN A 351 16.02 40.71 6.12
C GLN A 351 14.53 40.91 6.51
N GLY A 352 14.04 40.26 7.58
CA GLY A 352 12.65 40.37 8.04
C GLY A 352 11.63 39.59 7.20
N LYS A 353 12.02 38.97 6.10
CA LYS A 353 11.14 38.12 5.27
C LYS A 353 10.88 36.79 5.96
N HIS A 354 9.62 36.35 5.94
CA HIS A 354 9.22 35.02 6.39
C HIS A 354 9.23 34.05 5.20
N LEU A 355 10.02 32.97 5.30
CA LEU A 355 10.02 31.91 4.31
C LEU A 355 9.31 30.69 4.93
N GLN A 356 8.24 30.26 4.27
CA GLN A 356 7.58 28.99 4.63
C GLN A 356 8.38 27.84 4.04
N HIS A 357 9.03 27.06 4.92
CA HIS A 357 9.72 25.84 4.54
C HIS A 357 8.89 24.61 4.96
N ARG A 358 8.61 23.74 3.99
CA ARG A 358 8.03 22.44 4.29
C ARG A 358 9.14 21.46 4.59
N ILE A 359 9.07 20.84 5.78
CA ILE A 359 9.96 19.77 6.20
C ILE A 359 9.15 18.52 6.52
N TYR A 360 9.74 17.39 6.30
CA TYR A 360 9.20 16.08 6.68
C TYR A 360 10.01 15.52 7.83
N VAL A 361 9.34 14.76 8.69
CA VAL A 361 9.94 14.15 9.88
C VAL A 361 9.57 12.68 9.92
N LEU A 362 10.55 11.81 9.86
CA LEU A 362 10.36 10.39 10.09
C LEU A 362 10.65 10.08 11.55
N HIS A 363 9.67 9.54 12.27
CA HIS A 363 9.72 9.35 13.71
C HIS A 363 9.41 7.92 14.12
N VAL A 364 10.29 7.29 14.88
CA VAL A 364 10.06 5.99 15.55
C VAL A 364 9.44 6.27 16.92
N THR A 365 8.14 5.98 17.05
CA THR A 365 7.33 6.45 18.19
C THR A 365 7.25 5.46 19.34
N THR A 366 7.15 4.16 19.05
CA THR A 366 6.82 3.15 20.06
C THR A 366 8.04 2.60 20.78
N PRO A 367 7.96 2.26 22.08
CA PRO A 367 9.10 1.71 22.81
C PRO A 367 9.72 0.46 22.16
N PRO A 368 8.93 -0.55 21.72
CA PRO A 368 9.51 -1.72 21.06
C PRO A 368 10.25 -1.40 19.75
N ASN A 369 9.72 -0.45 18.95
CA ASN A 369 10.39 -0.03 17.72
C ASN A 369 11.62 0.81 17.97
N ARG A 370 11.65 1.63 19.03
CA ARG A 370 12.85 2.37 19.47
C ARG A 370 13.96 1.43 19.93
N GLU A 371 13.61 0.43 20.73
CA GLU A 371 14.56 -0.60 21.17
C GLU A 371 15.13 -1.37 20.00
N ARG A 372 14.26 -1.80 19.05
CA ARG A 372 14.69 -2.46 17.82
C ARG A 372 15.58 -1.56 16.96
N PHE A 373 15.23 -0.28 16.79
CA PHE A 373 16.06 0.67 16.07
C PHE A 373 17.46 0.79 16.72
N SER A 374 17.53 0.93 18.05
CA SER A 374 18.82 1.04 18.77
C SER A 374 19.67 -0.22 18.65
N ARG A 375 19.05 -1.40 18.52
CA ARG A 375 19.76 -2.66 18.34
C ARG A 375 20.23 -2.87 16.88
N GLU A 376 19.39 -2.52 15.91
CA GLU A 376 19.61 -2.82 14.49
C GLU A 376 20.43 -1.74 13.77
N ILE A 377 20.34 -0.48 14.19
CA ILE A 377 20.94 0.67 13.51
C ILE A 377 22.14 1.18 14.29
N PRO A 378 23.39 0.93 13.81
CA PRO A 378 24.63 1.26 14.52
C PRO A 378 24.99 2.77 14.37
N THR A 379 24.15 3.68 14.87
CA THR A 379 24.36 5.13 14.80
C THR A 379 25.26 5.66 15.92
N LEU A 380 25.93 6.79 15.68
CA LEU A 380 26.79 7.49 16.66
C LEU A 380 25.97 8.35 17.65
N LYS A 381 24.73 8.73 17.29
CA LYS A 381 23.92 9.74 18.00
C LYS A 381 23.02 9.22 19.11
N ILE A 382 22.70 7.93 19.18
CA ILE A 382 21.72 7.43 20.17
C ILE A 382 22.42 6.97 21.44
N LYS A 383 22.23 7.75 22.52
CA LYS A 383 22.37 7.27 23.90
C LYS A 383 20.98 6.82 24.36
N THR A 384 20.81 5.52 24.57
CA THR A 384 19.55 4.89 24.98
C THR A 384 19.07 5.46 26.32
N ASN A 385 18.17 6.42 26.29
CA ASN A 385 17.41 6.82 27.45
C ASN A 385 15.96 6.35 27.25
N THR A 386 15.72 5.10 27.63
CA THR A 386 14.39 4.47 27.60
C THR A 386 13.55 4.97 28.79
N LYS A 387 13.27 6.28 28.88
CA LYS A 387 12.19 6.72 29.75
C LYS A 387 10.90 6.07 29.27
N LYS A 388 10.25 5.31 30.16
CA LYS A 388 8.91 4.74 29.96
C LYS A 388 7.96 5.86 29.52
N THR A 389 7.75 6.00 28.22
CA THR A 389 6.69 6.85 27.68
C THR A 389 5.44 5.99 27.55
N TRP A 390 4.31 6.59 27.93
CA TRP A 390 2.98 5.97 27.88
C TRP A 390 2.78 5.18 26.58
N GLN A 391 2.39 3.91 26.71
CA GLN A 391 1.98 3.08 25.58
C GLN A 391 0.76 3.72 24.93
N ARG A 392 0.95 4.40 23.81
CA ARG A 392 -0.16 4.59 22.89
C ARG A 392 -0.58 3.21 22.40
N LEU A 393 -1.88 3.02 22.19
CA LEU A 393 -2.49 1.79 21.68
C LEU A 393 -2.02 1.52 20.23
N ASP A 394 -0.74 1.18 20.06
CA ASP A 394 -0.15 0.88 18.76
C ASP A 394 -0.67 -0.44 18.16
N GLU A 395 -1.42 -1.19 18.94
CA GLU A 395 -2.10 -2.42 18.55
C GLU A 395 -3.62 -2.27 18.57
N ALA A 396 -4.13 -1.10 18.20
CA ALA A 396 -5.56 -0.88 18.11
C ALA A 396 -6.19 -1.76 17.02
N LEU A 397 -7.14 -2.61 17.42
CA LEU A 397 -7.93 -3.45 16.52
C LEU A 397 -9.28 -2.77 16.26
N PRO A 398 -9.64 -2.47 15.00
CA PRO A 398 -10.87 -1.74 14.65
C PRO A 398 -12.11 -2.63 14.71
N THR A 399 -12.42 -3.14 15.88
CA THR A 399 -13.49 -4.12 16.13
C THR A 399 -14.82 -3.48 16.51
N GLN A 400 -14.97 -2.15 16.42
CA GLN A 400 -16.14 -1.41 16.89
C GLN A 400 -17.45 -1.92 16.28
N GLN A 401 -17.46 -2.12 14.96
CA GLN A 401 -18.67 -2.59 14.25
C GLN A 401 -19.06 -4.01 14.66
N LEU A 402 -18.06 -4.89 14.88
CA LEU A 402 -18.32 -6.25 15.39
C LEU A 402 -18.89 -6.21 16.81
N PHE A 403 -18.34 -5.36 17.68
CA PHE A 403 -18.89 -5.18 19.03
C PHE A 403 -20.26 -4.50 19.02
N GLN A 404 -20.55 -3.58 18.10
CA GLN A 404 -21.89 -3.01 17.94
C GLN A 404 -22.94 -4.06 17.60
N ALA A 405 -22.65 -4.96 16.68
CA ALA A 405 -23.54 -6.05 16.29
C ALA A 405 -23.73 -7.09 17.39
N LEU A 406 -22.67 -7.38 18.15
CA LEU A 406 -22.64 -8.42 19.17
C LEU A 406 -23.21 -7.97 20.53
N TYR A 407 -23.02 -6.70 20.90
CA TYR A 407 -23.34 -6.17 22.23
C TYR A 407 -24.80 -6.40 22.67
N PRO A 408 -25.84 -6.17 21.86
CA PRO A 408 -27.23 -6.40 22.25
C PRO A 408 -27.54 -7.87 22.57
N ARG A 409 -26.83 -8.81 21.95
CA ARG A 409 -26.98 -10.26 22.17
C ARG A 409 -26.32 -10.69 23.47
N ILE A 410 -25.08 -10.19 23.70
CA ILE A 410 -24.30 -10.55 24.91
C ILE A 410 -24.92 -9.99 26.18
N LEU A 411 -25.60 -8.85 26.14
CA LEU A 411 -26.31 -8.32 27.31
C LEU A 411 -27.39 -9.24 27.84
N LYS A 412 -27.96 -10.10 26.97
CA LYS A 412 -28.99 -11.09 27.35
C LYS A 412 -28.39 -12.34 28.01
N GLU A 413 -27.08 -12.52 27.91
CA GLU A 413 -26.39 -13.68 28.47
C GLU A 413 -26.17 -13.52 29.99
N LYS A 414 -26.91 -14.29 30.78
CA LYS A 414 -26.87 -14.21 32.24
C LYS A 414 -25.47 -14.46 32.80
N GLY A 415 -24.97 -13.51 33.59
CA GLY A 415 -23.67 -13.63 34.25
C GLY A 415 -22.46 -13.41 33.34
N PHE A 416 -22.63 -13.06 32.06
CA PHE A 416 -21.49 -12.79 31.14
C PHE A 416 -20.67 -11.59 31.57
N SER A 417 -21.31 -10.45 31.84
CA SER A 417 -20.62 -9.22 32.25
C SER A 417 -19.90 -9.39 33.58
N HIS A 418 -20.44 -10.14 34.52
CA HIS A 418 -19.80 -10.46 35.79
C HIS A 418 -18.55 -11.32 35.58
N LEU A 419 -18.66 -12.42 34.82
CA LEU A 419 -17.54 -13.29 34.52
C LEU A 419 -16.42 -12.56 33.77
N LEU A 420 -16.78 -11.71 32.80
CA LEU A 420 -15.83 -10.90 32.02
C LEU A 420 -15.09 -9.88 32.90
N GLY A 421 -15.80 -9.27 33.88
CA GLY A 421 -15.21 -8.31 34.82
C GLY A 421 -14.31 -8.97 35.85
N GLU A 422 -14.80 -9.98 36.56
CA GLU A 422 -14.11 -10.59 37.71
C GLU A 422 -12.94 -11.50 37.27
N LYS A 423 -13.17 -12.38 36.29
CA LYS A 423 -12.14 -13.34 35.87
C LYS A 423 -11.17 -12.78 34.84
N TYR A 424 -11.67 -11.96 33.90
CA TYR A 424 -10.90 -11.48 32.76
C TYR A 424 -10.52 -9.99 32.83
N GLY A 425 -10.95 -9.27 33.87
CA GLY A 425 -10.58 -7.87 34.11
C GLY A 425 -11.14 -6.86 33.10
N VAL A 426 -12.10 -7.26 32.26
CA VAL A 426 -12.67 -6.41 31.21
C VAL A 426 -13.96 -5.79 31.72
N ARG A 427 -13.90 -4.50 32.09
CA ARG A 427 -15.05 -3.70 32.51
C ARG A 427 -15.53 -2.79 31.38
N TYR A 428 -16.81 -2.39 31.42
CA TYR A 428 -17.40 -1.41 30.48
C TYR A 428 -17.35 -1.85 29.01
N LEU A 429 -17.80 -3.07 28.68
CA LEU A 429 -17.80 -3.62 27.33
C LEU A 429 -18.46 -2.69 26.29
N LYS A 430 -19.50 -1.92 26.67
CA LYS A 430 -20.17 -0.93 25.83
C LYS A 430 -19.20 0.09 25.21
N ARG A 431 -18.09 0.39 25.87
CA ARG A 431 -17.07 1.32 25.38
C ARG A 431 -16.50 0.86 24.03
N TYR A 432 -16.32 -0.44 23.83
CA TYR A 432 -15.71 -1.01 22.64
C TYR A 432 -16.61 -1.04 21.41
N THR A 433 -17.88 -0.67 21.56
CA THR A 433 -18.74 -0.33 20.43
C THR A 433 -18.37 1.02 19.78
N LYS A 434 -17.57 1.85 20.46
CA LYS A 434 -17.16 3.20 20.00
C LYS A 434 -15.65 3.34 19.78
N ILE A 435 -14.84 2.55 20.48
CA ILE A 435 -13.37 2.60 20.39
C ILE A 435 -12.80 1.25 19.97
N CYS A 436 -11.57 1.28 19.45
CA CYS A 436 -10.81 0.05 19.15
C CYS A 436 -10.56 -0.79 20.38
N SER A 437 -10.47 -2.10 20.21
CA SER A 437 -9.97 -3.02 21.23
C SER A 437 -8.45 -3.20 21.15
N THR A 438 -7.87 -3.81 22.18
CA THR A 438 -6.49 -4.30 22.14
C THR A 438 -6.49 -5.82 21.97
N PRO A 439 -5.39 -6.42 21.49
CA PRO A 439 -5.28 -7.89 21.40
C PRO A 439 -5.54 -8.60 22.72
N GLY A 440 -5.01 -8.06 23.82
CA GLY A 440 -5.22 -8.64 25.16
C GLY A 440 -6.68 -8.62 25.61
N LEU A 441 -7.37 -7.48 25.40
CA LEU A 441 -8.80 -7.37 25.67
C LEU A 441 -9.61 -8.34 24.81
N LEU A 442 -9.31 -8.38 23.51
CA LEU A 442 -10.01 -9.24 22.57
C LEU A 442 -9.85 -10.71 22.92
N ASN A 443 -8.64 -11.13 23.31
CA ASN A 443 -8.36 -12.47 23.80
C ASN A 443 -9.18 -12.81 25.06
N SER A 444 -9.18 -11.92 26.06
CA SER A 444 -9.97 -12.07 27.30
C SER A 444 -11.47 -12.23 26.99
N PHE A 445 -11.99 -11.40 26.07
CA PHE A 445 -13.37 -11.48 25.63
C PHE A 445 -13.70 -12.81 24.95
N ILE A 446 -12.85 -13.29 24.03
CA ILE A 446 -13.01 -14.56 23.31
C ILE A 446 -12.97 -15.75 24.31
N LEU A 447 -12.08 -15.72 25.29
CA LEU A 447 -12.02 -16.75 26.33
C LEU A 447 -13.31 -16.80 27.18
N CYS A 448 -13.85 -15.65 27.54
CA CYS A 448 -15.13 -15.55 28.24
C CYS A 448 -16.29 -16.11 27.37
N CYS A 449 -16.33 -15.78 26.07
CA CYS A 449 -17.29 -16.35 25.14
C CYS A 449 -17.18 -17.88 25.04
N LYS A 450 -15.96 -18.41 25.01
CA LYS A 450 -15.71 -19.86 24.99
C LYS A 450 -16.24 -20.55 26.25
N GLU A 451 -15.99 -19.98 27.43
CA GLU A 451 -16.46 -20.51 28.72
C GLU A 451 -17.99 -20.51 28.82
N LYS A 452 -18.63 -19.45 28.36
CA LYS A 452 -20.09 -19.33 28.27
C LYS A 452 -20.72 -20.05 27.06
N LYS A 453 -19.92 -20.77 26.26
CA LYS A 453 -20.34 -21.47 25.04
C LYS A 453 -21.07 -20.61 24.01
N ILE A 454 -20.75 -19.29 23.97
CA ILE A 454 -21.34 -18.36 23.03
C ILE A 454 -20.64 -18.53 21.67
N LYS A 455 -21.41 -18.93 20.67
CA LYS A 455 -20.97 -19.13 19.29
C LYS A 455 -21.84 -18.29 18.38
N THR A 456 -21.33 -17.12 17.96
CA THR A 456 -22.00 -16.27 16.98
C THR A 456 -21.03 -15.94 15.84
N PRO A 457 -21.54 -15.57 14.64
CA PRO A 457 -20.68 -15.17 13.52
C PRO A 457 -19.69 -14.07 13.90
N GLU A 458 -20.13 -13.10 14.70
CA GLU A 458 -19.29 -11.98 15.13
C GLU A 458 -18.14 -12.44 16.05
N VAL A 459 -18.36 -13.43 16.91
CA VAL A 459 -17.30 -14.01 17.76
C VAL A 459 -16.27 -14.74 16.90
N GLU A 460 -16.69 -15.45 15.85
CA GLU A 460 -15.76 -16.09 14.92
C GLU A 460 -14.96 -15.05 14.13
N GLU A 461 -15.57 -13.95 13.70
CA GLU A 461 -14.84 -12.85 13.06
C GLU A 461 -13.84 -12.18 14.03
N LEU A 462 -14.21 -11.97 15.31
CA LEU A 462 -13.28 -11.46 16.33
C LEU A 462 -12.07 -12.39 16.54
N LYS A 463 -12.26 -13.72 16.48
CA LYS A 463 -11.14 -14.69 16.51
C LYS A 463 -10.22 -14.54 15.31
N LYS A 464 -10.78 -14.35 14.11
CA LYS A 464 -9.98 -14.10 12.91
C LYS A 464 -9.19 -12.81 13.02
N VAL A 465 -9.79 -11.73 13.54
CA VAL A 465 -9.09 -10.45 13.78
C VAL A 465 -7.91 -10.64 14.74
N LEU A 466 -8.10 -11.39 15.82
CA LEU A 466 -7.03 -11.71 16.77
C LEU A 466 -5.94 -12.57 16.12
N PHE A 467 -6.31 -13.52 15.26
CA PHE A 467 -5.37 -14.34 14.50
C PHE A 467 -4.49 -13.49 13.55
N LEU A 468 -5.03 -12.41 12.97
CA LEU A 468 -4.32 -11.54 12.03
C LEU A 468 -3.31 -10.60 12.75
N SER A 469 -2.46 -11.15 13.60
CA SER A 469 -1.49 -10.41 14.42
C SER A 469 -0.38 -9.73 13.60
N ASN A 470 -0.13 -10.17 12.36
CA ASN A 470 0.82 -9.56 11.44
C ASN A 470 0.22 -8.40 10.61
N VAL A 471 -1.08 -8.18 10.72
CA VAL A 471 -1.75 -7.05 10.11
C VAL A 471 -1.63 -5.83 11.02
N ARG A 472 -1.20 -4.71 10.46
CA ARG A 472 -1.25 -3.40 11.08
C ARG A 472 -2.50 -2.66 10.59
N TRP A 473 -3.42 -2.35 11.48
CA TRP A 473 -4.59 -1.54 11.14
C TRP A 473 -4.21 -0.06 11.16
N LEU A 474 -4.12 0.54 9.98
CA LEU A 474 -3.69 1.92 9.79
C LEU A 474 -4.92 2.84 9.79
N ARG A 475 -4.98 3.79 10.71
CA ARG A 475 -6.08 4.74 10.78
C ARG A 475 -5.91 5.85 9.76
N VAL A 476 -6.90 6.06 8.91
CA VAL A 476 -6.96 7.13 7.92
C VAL A 476 -7.01 8.48 8.63
N LYS A 477 -6.05 9.34 8.33
CA LYS A 477 -5.91 10.69 8.94
C LYS A 477 -6.20 11.80 7.96
N ARG A 478 -5.96 11.56 6.67
CA ARG A 478 -6.10 12.56 5.61
C ARG A 478 -6.26 11.89 4.26
N ILE A 479 -7.13 12.46 3.43
CA ILE A 479 -7.32 12.07 2.03
C ILE A 479 -7.27 13.37 1.22
N GLU A 480 -6.32 13.49 0.31
CA GLU A 480 -6.14 14.66 -0.55
C GLU A 480 -6.31 14.24 -2.02
N LYS A 481 -7.02 15.05 -2.80
CA LYS A 481 -7.11 14.86 -4.25
C LYS A 481 -5.90 15.48 -4.92
N ILE A 482 -5.35 14.79 -5.90
CA ILE A 482 -4.25 15.25 -6.74
C ILE A 482 -4.78 15.28 -8.16
N GLU A 483 -5.06 16.46 -8.66
CA GLU A 483 -5.52 16.69 -10.03
C GLU A 483 -4.33 17.12 -10.88
N LYS A 484 -3.98 16.29 -11.84
CA LYS A 484 -2.92 16.56 -12.81
C LYS A 484 -3.23 15.79 -14.09
N PRO A 485 -3.30 16.45 -15.23
CA PRO A 485 -3.73 15.83 -16.48
C PRO A 485 -2.74 14.74 -16.93
N ASN A 486 -3.31 13.67 -17.48
CA ASN A 486 -2.61 12.63 -18.23
C ASN A 486 -1.47 11.92 -17.47
N GLN A 487 -1.62 11.70 -16.15
CA GLN A 487 -0.64 10.96 -15.33
C GLN A 487 -0.66 9.48 -15.69
N SER A 488 0.53 8.88 -15.86
CA SER A 488 0.66 7.43 -15.98
C SER A 488 0.40 6.77 -14.63
N VAL A 489 -0.34 5.66 -14.65
CA VAL A 489 -0.64 4.83 -13.48
C VAL A 489 -0.52 3.36 -13.85
N TYR A 490 -0.22 2.53 -12.87
CA TYR A 490 0.15 1.13 -13.04
C TYR A 490 -0.76 0.21 -12.28
N ASP A 491 -1.13 -0.90 -12.91
CA ASP A 491 -1.92 -1.98 -12.31
C ASP A 491 -1.21 -3.32 -12.49
N PHE A 492 -1.33 -4.18 -11.48
CA PHE A 492 -0.69 -5.50 -11.45
C PHE A 492 -1.70 -6.55 -11.00
N THR A 493 -1.73 -7.68 -11.72
CA THR A 493 -2.48 -8.85 -11.27
C THR A 493 -1.53 -9.85 -10.64
N VAL A 494 -1.81 -10.20 -9.38
CA VAL A 494 -0.98 -11.11 -8.57
C VAL A 494 -1.80 -12.33 -8.20
N GLU A 495 -1.33 -13.49 -8.59
CA GLU A 495 -2.00 -14.77 -8.32
C GLU A 495 -1.13 -15.68 -7.45
N PRO A 496 -1.73 -16.51 -6.59
CA PRO A 496 -3.18 -16.70 -6.34
C PRO A 496 -3.76 -15.80 -5.24
N SER A 497 -2.99 -14.92 -4.60
CA SER A 497 -3.40 -14.22 -3.38
C SER A 497 -4.26 -12.99 -3.60
N HIS A 498 -4.34 -12.47 -4.84
CA HIS A 498 -5.07 -11.27 -5.25
C HIS A 498 -4.80 -10.03 -4.41
N ASN A 499 -3.65 -9.99 -3.76
CA ASN A 499 -3.18 -8.84 -3.00
C ASN A 499 -1.66 -8.71 -3.08
N PHE A 500 -1.16 -7.53 -2.74
CA PHE A 500 0.27 -7.26 -2.68
C PHE A 500 0.56 -6.07 -1.76
N ILE A 501 1.82 -5.88 -1.39
CA ILE A 501 2.22 -4.87 -0.42
C ILE A 501 2.77 -3.64 -1.15
N THR A 502 2.15 -2.48 -0.90
CA THR A 502 2.50 -1.18 -1.51
C THR A 502 2.63 -0.09 -0.46
N ASP A 503 3.77 0.62 -0.40
CA ASP A 503 4.03 1.67 0.61
C ASP A 503 3.64 1.24 2.05
N GLY A 504 3.73 -0.08 2.32
CA GLY A 504 3.37 -0.68 3.59
C GLY A 504 1.87 -0.93 3.81
N PHE A 505 1.01 -0.65 2.83
CA PHE A 505 -0.40 -1.05 2.80
C PHE A 505 -0.57 -2.40 2.13
N MET A 506 -1.66 -3.09 2.45
CA MET A 506 -2.12 -4.26 1.72
C MET A 506 -3.10 -3.82 0.64
N SER A 507 -2.64 -3.82 -0.60
CA SER A 507 -3.41 -3.48 -1.79
C SER A 507 -4.07 -4.72 -2.37
N HIS A 508 -5.31 -4.57 -2.78
CA HIS A 508 -6.07 -5.63 -3.44
C HIS A 508 -6.03 -5.42 -4.96
N ASN A 509 -5.83 -6.49 -5.70
CA ASN A 509 -5.89 -6.44 -7.15
C ASN A 509 -7.07 -7.30 -7.60
N SER A 510 -8.27 -6.79 -7.70
CA SER A 510 -9.30 -7.65 -8.23
C SER A 510 -10.55 -6.98 -8.70
N PHE A 511 -10.78 -7.21 -9.92
CA PHE A 511 -12.05 -7.20 -10.59
C PHE A 511 -12.73 -8.59 -10.50
N ALA A 512 -11.93 -9.68 -10.52
CA ALA A 512 -12.42 -11.05 -10.55
C ALA A 512 -13.07 -11.53 -9.25
N THR A 513 -12.41 -11.24 -8.13
CA THR A 513 -12.89 -11.66 -6.81
C THR A 513 -14.17 -10.91 -6.44
N ASP A 514 -14.21 -9.60 -6.72
CA ASP A 514 -15.41 -8.79 -6.48
C ASP A 514 -16.62 -9.30 -7.29
N LEU A 515 -16.39 -9.72 -8.53
CA LEU A 515 -17.46 -10.28 -9.35
C LEU A 515 -17.99 -11.61 -8.77
N LEU A 516 -17.09 -12.51 -8.36
CA LEU A 516 -17.49 -13.81 -7.79
C LEU A 516 -18.16 -13.66 -6.41
N GLU A 517 -17.66 -12.76 -5.56
CA GLU A 517 -18.28 -12.46 -4.27
C GLU A 517 -19.67 -11.84 -4.41
N ASN A 518 -19.90 -11.08 -5.47
CA ASN A 518 -21.20 -10.51 -5.80
C ASN A 518 -22.10 -11.47 -6.60
N GLY A 519 -21.70 -12.76 -6.71
CA GLY A 519 -22.55 -13.81 -7.30
C GLY A 519 -22.40 -13.99 -8.81
N ALA A 520 -21.39 -13.38 -9.45
CA ALA A 520 -21.07 -13.68 -10.82
C ALA A 520 -20.57 -15.13 -10.94
N ASP A 521 -21.06 -15.86 -11.93
CA ASP A 521 -20.59 -17.23 -12.17
C ASP A 521 -19.15 -17.25 -12.73
N LEU A 522 -18.47 -18.35 -12.51
CA LEU A 522 -17.05 -18.52 -12.85
C LEU A 522 -16.76 -18.35 -14.34
N ARG A 523 -17.69 -18.76 -15.21
CA ARG A 523 -17.54 -18.63 -16.66
C ARG A 523 -17.69 -17.18 -17.10
N SER A 524 -18.62 -16.43 -16.51
CA SER A 524 -18.76 -14.99 -16.74
C SER A 524 -17.48 -14.26 -16.33
N VAL A 525 -16.91 -14.59 -15.18
CA VAL A 525 -15.65 -14.01 -14.71
C VAL A 525 -14.49 -14.39 -15.64
N GLN A 526 -14.38 -15.65 -16.06
CA GLN A 526 -13.41 -16.10 -17.06
C GLN A 526 -13.48 -15.28 -18.34
N ALA A 527 -14.69 -15.10 -18.87
CA ALA A 527 -14.91 -14.37 -20.11
C ALA A 527 -14.60 -12.87 -19.99
N LEU A 528 -15.00 -12.25 -18.88
CA LEU A 528 -14.72 -10.83 -18.59
C LEU A 528 -13.22 -10.56 -18.41
N LEU A 529 -12.49 -11.51 -17.82
CA LEU A 529 -11.04 -11.44 -17.64
C LEU A 529 -10.27 -11.80 -18.91
N GLY A 530 -10.91 -12.45 -19.86
CA GLY A 530 -10.27 -12.94 -21.09
C GLY A 530 -9.32 -14.12 -20.85
N HIS A 531 -9.54 -14.92 -19.79
CA HIS A 531 -8.73 -16.09 -19.48
C HIS A 531 -8.97 -17.20 -20.50
N GLN A 532 -7.92 -17.70 -21.13
CA GLN A 532 -8.01 -18.79 -22.12
C GLN A 532 -8.34 -20.14 -21.47
N ASN A 533 -7.91 -20.35 -20.21
CA ASN A 533 -8.15 -21.57 -19.45
C ASN A 533 -9.01 -21.27 -18.22
N ILE A 534 -10.06 -22.08 -18.00
CA ILE A 534 -10.93 -21.94 -16.83
C ILE A 534 -10.17 -22.19 -15.52
N ALA A 535 -9.15 -23.03 -15.54
CA ALA A 535 -8.30 -23.27 -14.38
C ALA A 535 -7.68 -21.96 -13.83
N THR A 536 -7.37 -21.00 -14.70
CA THR A 536 -6.89 -19.67 -14.31
C THR A 536 -7.97 -18.86 -13.59
N THR A 537 -9.25 -19.14 -13.83
CA THR A 537 -10.37 -18.48 -13.15
C THR A 537 -10.84 -19.28 -11.94
N GLN A 538 -10.65 -20.59 -11.91
CA GLN A 538 -10.95 -21.46 -10.76
C GLN A 538 -10.11 -21.12 -9.52
N VAL A 539 -8.95 -20.50 -9.70
CA VAL A 539 -8.14 -19.97 -8.60
C VAL A 539 -8.93 -18.98 -7.74
N TYR A 540 -9.91 -18.29 -8.32
CA TYR A 540 -10.80 -17.37 -7.59
C TYR A 540 -11.93 -18.06 -6.81
N THR A 541 -12.18 -19.34 -7.03
CA THR A 541 -13.28 -20.08 -6.37
C THR A 541 -12.99 -20.46 -4.92
N HIS A 542 -11.73 -20.41 -4.47
CA HIS A 542 -11.39 -20.61 -3.06
C HIS A 542 -12.02 -19.57 -2.13
N VAL A 543 -12.43 -18.41 -2.66
CA VAL A 543 -13.17 -17.36 -1.93
C VAL A 543 -14.66 -17.71 -1.79
N THR A 544 -15.18 -18.60 -2.64
CA THR A 544 -16.62 -18.94 -2.75
C THR A 544 -17.04 -20.19 -1.99
N ASP A 545 -16.17 -20.82 -1.18
CA ASP A 545 -16.51 -22.02 -0.39
C ASP A 545 -17.73 -21.80 0.52
N LYS A 546 -17.95 -20.57 0.96
CA LYS A 546 -19.13 -20.19 1.75
C LYS A 546 -20.39 -20.16 0.89
N HIS A 547 -20.31 -19.66 -0.32
CA HIS A 547 -21.40 -19.59 -1.29
C HIS A 547 -21.78 -20.99 -1.82
N LEU A 548 -20.80 -21.87 -2.02
CA LEU A 548 -21.01 -23.28 -2.38
C LEU A 548 -21.70 -24.04 -1.26
N ARG A 549 -21.39 -23.79 0.01
CA ARG A 549 -22.11 -24.36 1.16
C ARG A 549 -23.55 -23.87 1.23
N ASP A 550 -23.79 -22.59 0.97
CA ASP A 550 -25.15 -22.01 0.96
C ASP A 550 -25.98 -22.55 -0.22
N ILE A 551 -25.39 -22.72 -1.39
CA ILE A 551 -26.01 -23.36 -2.57
C ILE A 551 -26.30 -24.84 -2.27
N HIS A 552 -25.34 -25.57 -1.72
CA HIS A 552 -25.52 -26.97 -1.35
C HIS A 552 -26.64 -27.14 -0.32
N GLN A 553 -26.70 -26.28 0.72
CA GLN A 553 -27.80 -26.31 1.71
C GLN A 553 -29.15 -25.94 1.12
N ARG A 554 -29.22 -25.02 0.13
CA ARG A 554 -30.46 -24.61 -0.53
C ARG A 554 -30.98 -25.64 -1.53
N PHE A 555 -30.13 -26.40 -2.20
CA PHE A 555 -30.51 -27.27 -3.30
C PHE A 555 -30.42 -28.78 -2.99
N HIS A 556 -29.60 -29.21 -2.01
CA HIS A 556 -29.49 -30.63 -1.60
C HIS A 556 -30.41 -31.03 -0.44
N GLY A 557 -31.15 -30.11 0.16
CA GLY A 557 -32.01 -30.37 1.34
C GLY A 557 -33.49 -30.66 1.06
N LYS A 558 -33.95 -30.58 -0.19
CA LYS A 558 -35.36 -30.88 -0.52
C LYS A 558 -35.50 -32.34 -0.98
N LYS A 559 -35.77 -33.26 -0.02
CA LYS A 559 -36.39 -34.54 -0.36
C LYS A 559 -37.72 -34.25 -1.05
N ARG A 560 -37.89 -34.79 -2.24
CA ARG A 560 -39.20 -34.89 -2.90
C ARG A 560 -40.13 -35.68 -1.95
N LYS A 561 -41.21 -35.08 -1.47
CA LYS A 561 -42.43 -35.74 -1.08
C LYS A 561 -43.29 -35.88 -2.31
#